data_ec7efda2379fb36f291a06da4fb33022
#
_entry.id   ec7efda2379fb36f291a06da4fb33022
#
_cell.length_a   1.000
_cell.length_b   1.000
_cell.length_c   1.000
_cell.angle_alpha   90.00
_cell.angle_beta   90.00
_cell.angle_gamma   90.00
#
_symmetry.space_group_name_H-M   'P 1'
#
loop_
_entity.id
_entity.type
_entity.pdbx_description
1 polymer ?
#
loop_
_entity_poly.entity_id
_entity_poly.type
_entity_poly.pdbx_seq_one_letter_code
_entity_poly.pdbx_strand_id
1 'polypeptide(L)'
;MACAVMKGPAVARHAALAAALAWVLATPTQAQPLPVQVPSLDRPQGTPVVLSGHWFAAPGTASAPALVLLHGCGGLLDGRGLLAARYTELASRLNGLGLHVLVLDSFGPRQVKQICTLPLGQRPINQQHRRRDALGALQWLAAQPGVDAARLGLLGWSNGGSTVLAAINRRHAEVRAAAVLPTLAVAFYPGCEAERDRGFEPAAPLLLQLGEADDWTPATPCKDLAAGVQQGPVPVWDSYEGAHHGFDGTAPLRHRRDVPGGAKPGQGVHVGGHPPARAAAALRLDQFIRDTWRLAP
;
A
#
# COMPACT_ATOMS: atom_id res chain seq x y z
N MET A 1 17.69 94.04 37.24
CA MET A 1 17.29 92.72 37.71
C MET A 1 17.04 91.87 36.50
N ALA A 2 17.98 90.96 36.15
CA ALA A 2 17.92 90.11 34.97
C ALA A 2 17.64 88.66 35.44
N CYS A 3 16.59 88.06 34.94
CA CYS A 3 16.18 86.69 35.26
C CYS A 3 16.77 85.81 34.17
N ALA A 4 17.68 84.87 34.53
CA ALA A 4 18.32 83.92 33.65
C ALA A 4 17.41 82.69 33.50
N VAL A 5 17.04 82.33 32.27
CA VAL A 5 16.32 81.11 31.92
C VAL A 5 17.32 79.99 31.58
N MET A 6 17.39 78.99 32.45
CA MET A 6 18.19 77.78 32.21
C MET A 6 17.48 76.86 31.23
N LYS A 7 18.15 76.49 30.13
CA LYS A 7 17.74 75.43 29.18
C LYS A 7 18.18 74.06 29.66
N GLY A 8 17.24 73.15 29.90
CA GLY A 8 17.54 71.75 30.24
C GLY A 8 17.87 70.91 28.96
N PRO A 9 18.60 69.78 29.15
CA PRO A 9 19.11 69.03 28.03
C PRO A 9 18.02 68.15 27.40
N ALA A 10 18.05 68.05 26.06
CA ALA A 10 17.19 67.22 25.26
C ALA A 10 17.55 65.71 25.43
N VAL A 11 16.58 64.90 25.86
CA VAL A 11 16.72 63.44 25.95
C VAL A 11 16.44 62.86 24.58
N ALA A 12 17.47 62.30 23.91
CA ALA A 12 17.35 61.57 22.67
C ALA A 12 16.69 60.18 22.93
N ARG A 13 15.48 59.98 22.45
CA ARG A 13 14.81 58.67 22.49
C ARG A 13 15.32 57.80 21.33
N HIS A 14 16.11 56.76 21.63
CA HIS A 14 16.49 55.74 20.67
C HIS A 14 15.30 54.78 20.50
N ALA A 15 14.65 54.80 19.34
CA ALA A 15 13.67 53.83 18.96
C ALA A 15 14.39 52.56 18.46
N ALA A 16 14.41 51.50 19.28
CA ALA A 16 14.86 50.19 18.84
C ALA A 16 13.80 49.52 17.99
N LEU A 17 14.04 49.42 16.67
CA LEU A 17 13.24 48.59 15.79
C LEU A 17 13.56 47.12 16.07
N ALA A 18 12.64 46.40 16.74
CA ALA A 18 12.66 44.95 16.84
C ALA A 18 12.16 44.33 15.51
N ALA A 19 13.08 43.82 14.70
CA ALA A 19 12.75 43.04 13.52
C ALA A 19 12.26 41.62 13.96
N ALA A 20 10.96 41.43 13.98
CA ALA A 20 10.37 40.11 14.18
C ALA A 20 10.56 39.27 12.92
N LEU A 21 11.52 38.33 12.92
CA LEU A 21 11.62 37.27 11.91
C LEU A 21 10.44 36.31 12.11
N ALA A 22 9.42 36.45 11.27
CA ALA A 22 8.35 35.45 11.18
C ALA A 22 8.91 34.20 10.47
N TRP A 23 9.17 33.15 11.24
CA TRP A 23 9.44 31.83 10.70
C TRP A 23 8.12 31.33 10.10
N VAL A 24 7.99 31.39 8.76
CA VAL A 24 6.91 30.69 8.04
C VAL A 24 7.23 29.21 8.13
N LEU A 25 6.56 28.53 9.06
CA LEU A 25 6.54 27.07 9.09
C LEU A 25 5.83 26.62 7.81
N ALA A 26 6.60 26.27 6.77
CA ALA A 26 6.09 25.60 5.59
C ALA A 26 5.53 24.25 6.05
N THR A 27 4.21 24.15 6.19
CA THR A 27 3.54 22.86 6.32
C THR A 27 3.86 22.05 5.06
N PRO A 28 4.36 20.81 5.17
CA PRO A 28 4.59 20.00 4.01
C PRO A 28 3.27 19.86 3.26
N THR A 29 3.18 20.47 2.09
CA THR A 29 2.04 20.33 1.20
C THR A 29 1.99 18.86 0.79
N GLN A 30 0.98 18.13 1.25
CA GLN A 30 0.76 16.75 0.88
C GLN A 30 0.63 16.70 -0.65
N ALA A 31 1.56 16.02 -1.33
CA ALA A 31 1.54 15.95 -2.78
C ALA A 31 0.21 15.33 -3.24
N GLN A 32 -0.54 16.07 -4.04
CA GLN A 32 -1.77 15.55 -4.64
C GLN A 32 -1.39 14.41 -5.59
N PRO A 33 -2.14 13.28 -5.56
CA PRO A 33 -1.86 12.18 -6.46
C PRO A 33 -2.05 12.61 -7.92
N LEU A 34 -1.09 12.27 -8.77
CA LEU A 34 -1.20 12.46 -10.21
C LEU A 34 -1.93 11.25 -10.82
N PRO A 35 -3.00 11.43 -11.59
CA PRO A 35 -3.61 10.36 -12.34
C PRO A 35 -2.65 9.88 -13.43
N VAL A 36 -2.48 8.55 -13.52
CA VAL A 36 -1.59 7.92 -14.52
C VAL A 36 -2.28 6.76 -15.20
N GLN A 37 -1.80 6.42 -16.40
CA GLN A 37 -2.22 5.25 -17.17
C GLN A 37 -1.11 4.21 -17.12
N VAL A 38 -1.47 2.98 -16.75
CA VAL A 38 -0.52 1.89 -16.53
C VAL A 38 -0.90 0.69 -17.42
N PRO A 39 -0.10 0.31 -18.41
CA PRO A 39 -0.36 -0.85 -19.23
C PRO A 39 -0.28 -2.14 -18.39
N SER A 40 -1.33 -2.95 -18.43
CA SER A 40 -1.31 -4.32 -17.89
C SER A 40 -0.61 -5.28 -18.87
N LEU A 41 -0.08 -6.38 -18.36
CA LEU A 41 0.30 -7.52 -19.19
C LEU A 41 -0.91 -8.37 -19.59
N ASP A 42 -2.09 -8.04 -19.09
CA ASP A 42 -3.36 -8.64 -19.54
C ASP A 42 -3.74 -8.09 -20.91
N ARG A 43 -3.86 -8.98 -21.90
CA ARG A 43 -4.04 -8.62 -23.30
C ARG A 43 -5.23 -9.40 -23.90
N PRO A 44 -6.46 -9.12 -23.51
CA PRO A 44 -7.61 -9.73 -24.17
C PRO A 44 -7.58 -9.37 -25.65
N GLN A 45 -7.69 -10.38 -26.51
CA GLN A 45 -7.63 -10.21 -27.97
C GLN A 45 -6.37 -9.47 -28.49
N GLY A 46 -5.23 -9.60 -27.76
CA GLY A 46 -3.96 -9.02 -28.14
C GLY A 46 -3.74 -7.56 -27.72
N THR A 47 -4.76 -6.84 -27.27
CA THR A 47 -4.65 -5.44 -26.83
C THR A 47 -4.43 -5.35 -25.31
N PRO A 48 -3.42 -4.62 -24.82
CA PRO A 48 -3.23 -4.44 -23.38
C PRO A 48 -4.42 -3.72 -22.75
N VAL A 49 -4.84 -4.19 -21.58
CA VAL A 49 -5.72 -3.38 -20.70
C VAL A 49 -4.92 -2.23 -20.16
N VAL A 50 -5.42 -1.00 -20.33
CA VAL A 50 -4.82 0.19 -19.75
C VAL A 50 -5.52 0.47 -18.42
N LEU A 51 -4.76 0.36 -17.33
CA LEU A 51 -5.25 0.56 -15.96
C LEU A 51 -5.12 2.03 -15.57
N SER A 52 -6.02 2.48 -14.70
CA SER A 52 -5.89 3.76 -14.02
C SER A 52 -5.02 3.60 -12.78
N GLY A 53 -4.23 4.62 -12.45
CA GLY A 53 -3.45 4.66 -11.23
C GLY A 53 -3.38 6.06 -10.64
N HIS A 54 -3.04 6.12 -9.36
CA HIS A 54 -2.73 7.36 -8.66
C HIS A 54 -1.26 7.33 -8.24
N TRP A 55 -0.48 8.22 -8.81
CA TRP A 55 0.95 8.34 -8.56
C TRP A 55 1.24 9.38 -7.49
N PHE A 56 1.93 8.96 -6.44
CA PHE A 56 2.43 9.80 -5.36
C PHE A 56 3.96 9.82 -5.45
N ALA A 57 4.50 10.89 -5.99
CA ALA A 57 5.95 11.05 -6.12
C ALA A 57 6.59 11.31 -4.74
N ALA A 58 7.71 10.66 -4.47
CA ALA A 58 8.52 10.98 -3.29
C ALA A 58 9.12 12.40 -3.44
N PRO A 59 9.12 13.21 -2.38
CA PRO A 59 9.68 14.55 -2.44
C PRO A 59 11.21 14.53 -2.56
N GLY A 60 11.78 15.39 -3.39
CA GLY A 60 13.18 15.81 -3.36
C GLY A 60 14.26 14.78 -3.69
N THR A 61 13.95 13.59 -4.23
CA THR A 61 14.91 12.53 -4.49
C THR A 61 15.27 12.41 -5.97
N ALA A 62 16.57 12.30 -6.26
CA ALA A 62 17.05 12.03 -7.62
C ALA A 62 16.71 10.60 -8.09
N SER A 63 16.63 9.63 -7.16
CA SER A 63 16.22 8.25 -7.40
C SER A 63 15.70 7.64 -6.11
N ALA A 64 14.46 7.11 -6.11
CA ALA A 64 13.80 6.56 -4.94
C ALA A 64 13.18 5.18 -5.20
N PRO A 65 13.10 4.30 -4.18
CA PRO A 65 12.33 3.07 -4.24
C PRO A 65 10.87 3.34 -4.56
N ALA A 66 10.16 2.37 -5.12
CA ALA A 66 8.74 2.50 -5.43
C ALA A 66 7.91 1.28 -5.03
N LEU A 67 6.71 1.54 -4.53
CA LEU A 67 5.72 0.52 -4.17
C LEU A 67 4.45 0.64 -5.01
N VAL A 68 3.96 -0.50 -5.51
CA VAL A 68 2.60 -0.63 -6.04
C VAL A 68 1.67 -1.06 -4.91
N LEU A 69 0.60 -0.32 -4.69
CA LEU A 69 -0.47 -0.67 -3.76
C LEU A 69 -1.63 -1.33 -4.52
N LEU A 70 -2.02 -2.53 -4.07
CA LEU A 70 -3.04 -3.37 -4.70
C LEU A 70 -4.27 -3.48 -3.78
N HIS A 71 -5.39 -2.92 -4.24
CA HIS A 71 -6.65 -2.88 -3.47
C HIS A 71 -7.26 -4.26 -3.23
N GLY A 72 -8.09 -4.39 -2.19
CA GLY A 72 -8.88 -5.58 -1.89
C GLY A 72 -10.04 -5.82 -2.86
N CYS A 73 -10.90 -6.78 -2.54
CA CYS A 73 -12.06 -7.13 -3.35
C CYS A 73 -13.11 -6.02 -3.47
N GLY A 74 -13.09 -5.02 -2.57
CA GLY A 74 -13.99 -3.86 -2.58
C GLY A 74 -13.66 -2.80 -3.62
N GLY A 75 -12.53 -2.92 -4.32
CA GLY A 75 -12.06 -1.90 -5.26
C GLY A 75 -11.24 -0.80 -4.58
N LEU A 76 -10.96 0.23 -5.36
CA LEU A 76 -10.08 1.32 -4.97
C LEU A 76 -10.82 2.50 -4.33
N LEU A 77 -12.07 2.70 -4.73
CA LEU A 77 -12.84 3.88 -4.40
C LEU A 77 -13.74 3.68 -3.16
N ASP A 78 -13.97 4.74 -2.43
CA ASP A 78 -14.95 4.78 -1.35
C ASP A 78 -16.39 4.90 -1.89
N GLY A 79 -17.38 4.91 -0.97
CA GLY A 79 -18.79 5.04 -1.33
C GLY A 79 -19.18 6.35 -2.05
N ARG A 80 -18.29 7.36 -2.06
CA ARG A 80 -18.46 8.63 -2.77
C ARG A 80 -17.76 8.65 -4.12
N GLY A 81 -17.08 7.56 -4.51
CA GLY A 81 -16.31 7.47 -5.74
C GLY A 81 -14.94 8.16 -5.67
N LEU A 82 -14.46 8.46 -4.47
CA LEU A 82 -13.14 9.02 -4.24
C LEU A 82 -12.14 7.92 -3.86
N LEU A 83 -10.84 8.16 -4.11
CA LEU A 83 -9.79 7.28 -3.62
C LEU A 83 -9.93 7.09 -2.11
N ALA A 84 -10.07 5.84 -1.67
CA ALA A 84 -10.32 5.56 -0.26
C ALA A 84 -9.14 6.02 0.63
N ALA A 85 -9.45 6.63 1.78
CA ALA A 85 -8.49 7.29 2.67
C ALA A 85 -7.30 6.41 3.06
N ARG A 86 -7.50 5.10 3.22
CA ARG A 86 -6.40 4.17 3.54
C ARG A 86 -5.24 4.23 2.55
N TYR A 87 -5.52 4.47 1.26
CA TYR A 87 -4.48 4.54 0.23
C TYR A 87 -3.74 5.86 0.27
N THR A 88 -4.44 6.97 0.47
CA THR A 88 -3.82 8.29 0.59
C THR A 88 -3.00 8.42 1.87
N GLU A 89 -3.51 7.90 3.00
CA GLU A 89 -2.81 7.89 4.29
C GLU A 89 -1.52 7.06 4.20
N LEU A 90 -1.59 5.83 3.65
CA LEU A 90 -0.40 5.00 3.51
C LEU A 90 0.58 5.59 2.49
N ALA A 91 0.10 6.10 1.35
CA ALA A 91 0.97 6.73 0.36
C ALA A 91 1.72 7.93 0.96
N SER A 92 1.04 8.79 1.73
CA SER A 92 1.67 9.90 2.43
C SER A 92 2.75 9.43 3.43
N ARG A 93 2.45 8.38 4.20
CA ARG A 93 3.41 7.79 5.13
C ARG A 93 4.63 7.22 4.41
N LEU A 94 4.45 6.49 3.32
CA LEU A 94 5.54 5.93 2.52
C LEU A 94 6.35 7.01 1.81
N ASN A 95 5.71 8.10 1.34
CA ASN A 95 6.44 9.27 0.85
C ASN A 95 7.31 9.88 1.94
N GLY A 96 6.86 9.91 3.21
CA GLY A 96 7.66 10.32 4.36
C GLY A 96 8.88 9.44 4.61
N LEU A 97 8.88 8.19 4.13
CA LEU A 97 10.03 7.29 4.11
C LEU A 97 10.90 7.45 2.85
N GLY A 98 10.58 8.37 1.97
CA GLY A 98 11.29 8.59 0.71
C GLY A 98 10.91 7.63 -0.42
N LEU A 99 9.72 7.01 -0.38
CA LEU A 99 9.28 6.08 -1.41
C LEU A 99 8.28 6.73 -2.37
N HIS A 100 8.39 6.43 -3.65
CA HIS A 100 7.30 6.63 -4.60
C HIS A 100 6.20 5.60 -4.37
N VAL A 101 4.95 5.99 -4.61
CA VAL A 101 3.81 5.08 -4.46
C VAL A 101 2.89 5.15 -5.67
N LEU A 102 2.57 4.00 -6.23
CA LEU A 102 1.55 3.83 -7.26
C LEU A 102 0.36 3.07 -6.67
N VAL A 103 -0.79 3.71 -6.55
CA VAL A 103 -2.04 3.05 -6.18
C VAL A 103 -2.75 2.63 -7.45
N LEU A 104 -2.87 1.32 -7.70
CA LEU A 104 -3.33 0.76 -8.97
C LEU A 104 -4.79 0.34 -8.91
N ASP A 105 -5.60 0.73 -9.91
CA ASP A 105 -6.97 0.30 -10.10
C ASP A 105 -7.06 -0.84 -11.13
N SER A 106 -7.23 -2.06 -10.65
CA SER A 106 -7.46 -3.23 -11.51
C SER A 106 -8.91 -3.37 -11.96
N PHE A 107 -9.86 -2.67 -11.32
CA PHE A 107 -11.29 -2.91 -11.51
C PHE A 107 -11.99 -1.87 -12.37
N GLY A 108 -11.79 -0.58 -12.10
CA GLY A 108 -12.48 0.51 -12.78
C GLY A 108 -12.37 0.45 -14.31
N PRO A 109 -11.16 0.29 -14.89
CA PRO A 109 -10.98 0.17 -16.34
C PRO A 109 -11.69 -1.05 -16.96
N ARG A 110 -12.05 -2.06 -16.15
CA ARG A 110 -12.83 -3.22 -16.56
C ARG A 110 -14.32 -3.10 -16.20
N GLN A 111 -14.76 -1.89 -15.78
CA GLN A 111 -16.15 -1.58 -15.39
C GLN A 111 -16.66 -2.45 -14.22
N VAL A 112 -15.75 -2.88 -13.33
CA VAL A 112 -16.06 -3.66 -12.13
C VAL A 112 -15.86 -2.76 -10.91
N LYS A 113 -16.88 -2.64 -10.07
CA LYS A 113 -16.78 -1.83 -8.83
C LYS A 113 -16.21 -2.66 -7.68
N GLN A 114 -16.64 -3.90 -7.53
CA GLN A 114 -16.24 -4.82 -6.46
C GLN A 114 -16.54 -6.28 -6.83
N ILE A 115 -15.85 -7.21 -6.16
CA ILE A 115 -16.02 -8.65 -6.32
C ILE A 115 -16.20 -9.40 -4.99
N CYS A 116 -16.35 -8.67 -3.87
CA CYS A 116 -16.46 -9.25 -2.52
C CYS A 116 -17.68 -10.15 -2.36
N THR A 117 -18.79 -9.76 -2.99
CA THR A 117 -20.08 -10.44 -2.87
C THR A 117 -20.31 -11.54 -3.94
N LEU A 118 -19.31 -11.76 -4.78
CA LEU A 118 -19.35 -12.78 -5.82
C LEU A 118 -18.59 -14.05 -5.37
N PRO A 119 -19.17 -15.24 -5.57
CA PRO A 119 -18.43 -16.50 -5.43
C PRO A 119 -17.16 -16.50 -6.28
N LEU A 120 -16.10 -17.19 -5.83
CA LEU A 120 -14.80 -17.19 -6.51
C LEU A 120 -14.89 -17.55 -7.99
N GLY A 121 -15.68 -18.58 -8.35
CA GLY A 121 -15.86 -19.03 -9.74
C GLY A 121 -16.70 -18.10 -10.63
N GLN A 122 -17.35 -17.06 -10.06
CA GLN A 122 -18.19 -16.11 -10.79
C GLN A 122 -17.56 -14.71 -10.90
N ARG A 123 -16.33 -14.54 -10.39
CA ARG A 123 -15.65 -13.24 -10.43
C ARG A 123 -15.15 -12.94 -11.85
N PRO A 124 -15.52 -11.79 -12.43
CA PRO A 124 -15.07 -11.40 -13.78
C PRO A 124 -13.57 -11.10 -13.82
N ILE A 125 -12.98 -10.76 -12.66
CA ILE A 125 -11.55 -10.52 -12.50
C ILE A 125 -11.03 -11.50 -11.46
N ASN A 126 -10.08 -12.34 -11.86
CA ASN A 126 -9.43 -13.33 -11.01
C ASN A 126 -7.96 -12.97 -10.73
N GLN A 127 -7.24 -13.83 -10.00
CA GLN A 127 -5.85 -13.59 -9.65
C GLN A 127 -4.90 -13.63 -10.86
N GLN A 128 -5.24 -14.26 -11.97
CA GLN A 128 -4.43 -14.22 -13.19
C GLN A 128 -4.44 -12.82 -13.81
N HIS A 129 -5.63 -12.21 -13.96
CA HIS A 129 -5.74 -10.83 -14.45
C HIS A 129 -4.95 -9.88 -13.55
N ARG A 130 -5.16 -9.97 -12.23
CA ARG A 130 -4.51 -9.09 -11.27
C ARG A 130 -2.99 -9.28 -11.16
N ARG A 131 -2.49 -10.51 -11.31
CA ARG A 131 -1.06 -10.80 -11.41
C ARG A 131 -0.43 -10.10 -12.61
N ARG A 132 -1.09 -10.15 -13.77
CA ARG A 132 -0.66 -9.43 -14.98
C ARG A 132 -0.69 -7.92 -14.79
N ASP A 133 -1.67 -7.40 -14.06
CA ASP A 133 -1.74 -5.99 -13.69
C ASP A 133 -0.55 -5.59 -12.82
N ALA A 134 -0.25 -6.36 -11.78
CA ALA A 134 0.85 -6.09 -10.87
C ALA A 134 2.22 -6.15 -11.56
N LEU A 135 2.45 -7.16 -12.42
CA LEU A 135 3.67 -7.28 -13.21
C LEU A 135 3.82 -6.13 -14.22
N GLY A 136 2.72 -5.74 -14.88
CA GLY A 136 2.71 -4.56 -15.76
C GLY A 136 3.03 -3.26 -15.02
N ALA A 137 2.49 -3.10 -13.81
CA ALA A 137 2.77 -1.95 -12.97
C ALA A 137 4.24 -1.86 -12.54
N LEU A 138 4.88 -2.99 -12.24
CA LEU A 138 6.33 -3.02 -11.96
C LEU A 138 7.16 -2.61 -13.18
N GLN A 139 6.81 -3.07 -14.38
CA GLN A 139 7.47 -2.65 -15.62
C GLN A 139 7.28 -1.15 -15.88
N TRP A 140 6.07 -0.63 -15.64
CA TRP A 140 5.77 0.79 -15.75
C TRP A 140 6.62 1.61 -14.77
N LEU A 141 6.70 1.19 -13.49
CA LEU A 141 7.53 1.85 -12.48
C LEU A 141 9.00 1.88 -12.87
N ALA A 142 9.55 0.76 -13.33
CA ALA A 142 10.95 0.67 -13.73
C ALA A 142 11.34 1.65 -14.85
N ALA A 143 10.36 2.10 -15.63
CA ALA A 143 10.55 3.06 -16.72
C ALA A 143 10.32 4.53 -16.30
N GLN A 144 9.90 4.81 -15.04
CA GLN A 144 9.62 6.18 -14.62
C GLN A 144 10.90 6.90 -14.23
N PRO A 145 11.05 8.18 -14.65
CA PRO A 145 12.13 9.03 -14.16
C PRO A 145 12.10 9.13 -12.62
N GLY A 146 13.25 9.10 -11.99
CA GLY A 146 13.38 9.21 -10.53
C GLY A 146 13.04 7.94 -9.75
N VAL A 147 12.65 6.85 -10.40
CA VAL A 147 12.42 5.56 -9.75
C VAL A 147 13.70 4.72 -9.77
N ASP A 148 14.06 4.18 -8.62
CA ASP A 148 15.10 3.15 -8.51
C ASP A 148 14.53 1.79 -8.91
N ALA A 149 14.80 1.37 -10.14
CA ALA A 149 14.31 0.11 -10.68
C ALA A 149 14.86 -1.14 -9.95
N ALA A 150 15.92 -1.01 -9.14
CA ALA A 150 16.43 -2.10 -8.30
C ALA A 150 15.66 -2.25 -6.98
N ARG A 151 14.84 -1.26 -6.60
CA ARG A 151 14.05 -1.26 -5.36
C ARG A 151 12.56 -1.02 -5.65
N LEU A 152 11.93 -2.01 -6.29
CA LEU A 152 10.49 -2.03 -6.58
C LEU A 152 9.79 -3.03 -5.67
N GLY A 153 8.59 -2.71 -5.22
CA GLY A 153 7.84 -3.59 -4.33
C GLY A 153 6.35 -3.64 -4.62
N LEU A 154 5.72 -4.65 -4.05
CA LEU A 154 4.27 -4.85 -4.06
C LEU A 154 3.72 -4.86 -2.64
N LEU A 155 2.62 -4.15 -2.41
CA LEU A 155 1.86 -4.23 -1.18
C LEU A 155 0.38 -4.38 -1.50
N GLY A 156 -0.31 -5.31 -0.84
CA GLY A 156 -1.72 -5.53 -1.11
C GLY A 156 -2.52 -5.99 0.10
N TRP A 157 -3.85 -5.76 0.03
CA TRP A 157 -4.79 -6.13 1.08
C TRP A 157 -5.78 -7.18 0.59
N SER A 158 -6.05 -8.21 1.40
CA SER A 158 -7.09 -9.20 1.08
C SER A 158 -6.89 -9.80 -0.33
N ASN A 159 -7.82 -9.63 -1.23
CA ASN A 159 -7.67 -10.02 -2.63
C ASN A 159 -6.43 -9.39 -3.30
N GLY A 160 -6.05 -8.15 -2.94
CA GLY A 160 -4.78 -7.53 -3.35
C GLY A 160 -3.56 -8.20 -2.73
N GLY A 161 -3.66 -8.65 -1.48
CA GLY A 161 -2.64 -9.46 -0.82
C GLY A 161 -2.46 -10.82 -1.52
N SER A 162 -3.56 -11.49 -1.87
CA SER A 162 -3.50 -12.70 -2.69
C SER A 162 -2.89 -12.44 -4.07
N THR A 163 -3.09 -11.23 -4.62
CA THR A 163 -2.43 -10.81 -5.87
C THR A 163 -0.92 -10.66 -5.68
N VAL A 164 -0.48 -10.11 -4.55
CA VAL A 164 0.96 -10.05 -4.21
C VAL A 164 1.56 -11.45 -4.22
N LEU A 165 0.93 -12.42 -3.53
CA LEU A 165 1.39 -13.81 -3.51
C LEU A 165 1.51 -14.38 -4.93
N ALA A 166 0.45 -14.24 -5.74
CA ALA A 166 0.43 -14.73 -7.12
C ALA A 166 1.50 -14.04 -8.02
N ALA A 167 1.78 -12.75 -7.79
CA ALA A 167 2.72 -11.97 -8.59
C ALA A 167 4.19 -12.24 -8.26
N ILE A 168 4.48 -12.87 -7.11
CA ILE A 168 5.84 -13.24 -6.72
C ILE A 168 6.07 -14.76 -6.77
N ASN A 169 5.04 -15.59 -6.98
CA ASN A 169 5.19 -17.04 -7.01
C ASN A 169 5.77 -17.51 -8.35
N ARG A 170 7.02 -17.98 -8.34
CA ARG A 170 7.74 -18.49 -9.53
C ARG A 170 7.12 -19.77 -10.13
N ARG A 171 6.15 -20.38 -9.47
CA ARG A 171 5.36 -21.49 -10.05
C ARG A 171 4.44 -21.03 -11.18
N HIS A 172 4.16 -19.73 -11.28
CA HIS A 172 3.51 -19.16 -12.46
C HIS A 172 4.53 -18.86 -13.56
N ALA A 173 4.26 -19.34 -14.78
CA ALA A 173 5.13 -19.11 -15.93
C ALA A 173 5.30 -17.61 -16.23
N GLU A 174 4.26 -16.80 -16.05
CA GLU A 174 4.29 -15.35 -16.23
C GLU A 174 5.26 -14.65 -15.27
N VAL A 175 5.42 -15.15 -14.03
CA VAL A 175 6.36 -14.61 -13.06
C VAL A 175 7.80 -14.99 -13.46
N ARG A 176 8.02 -16.24 -13.92
CA ARG A 176 9.36 -16.64 -14.41
C ARG A 176 9.81 -15.87 -15.63
N ALA A 177 8.86 -15.50 -16.51
CA ALA A 177 9.12 -14.75 -17.73
C ALA A 177 9.10 -13.22 -17.54
N ALA A 178 8.77 -12.72 -16.35
CA ALA A 178 8.67 -11.30 -16.11
C ALA A 178 10.02 -10.61 -16.21
N ALA A 179 10.10 -9.52 -17.00
CA ALA A 179 11.31 -8.72 -17.16
C ALA A 179 11.69 -7.95 -15.88
N VAL A 180 10.68 -7.61 -15.06
CA VAL A 180 10.85 -6.89 -13.80
C VAL A 180 10.12 -7.65 -12.70
N LEU A 181 10.82 -7.98 -11.62
CA LEU A 181 10.26 -8.60 -10.42
C LEU A 181 10.43 -7.65 -9.23
N PRO A 182 9.56 -7.72 -8.23
CA PRO A 182 9.74 -6.93 -7.03
C PRO A 182 10.91 -7.46 -6.21
N THR A 183 11.52 -6.58 -5.42
CA THR A 183 12.55 -6.91 -4.43
C THR A 183 12.02 -6.83 -2.99
N LEU A 184 10.72 -6.54 -2.84
CA LEU A 184 10.00 -6.51 -1.57
C LEU A 184 8.52 -6.80 -1.83
N ALA A 185 7.89 -7.57 -0.96
CA ALA A 185 6.47 -7.86 -1.02
C ALA A 185 5.83 -7.81 0.38
N VAL A 186 4.62 -7.25 0.46
CA VAL A 186 3.84 -7.22 1.70
C VAL A 186 2.40 -7.59 1.41
N ALA A 187 1.83 -8.50 2.19
CA ALA A 187 0.45 -8.91 2.05
C ALA A 187 -0.29 -8.85 3.39
N PHE A 188 -1.32 -8.02 3.45
CA PHE A 188 -2.23 -7.93 4.59
C PHE A 188 -3.38 -8.92 4.40
N TYR A 189 -3.56 -9.81 5.34
CA TYR A 189 -4.66 -10.80 5.40
C TYR A 189 -5.04 -11.38 4.02
N PRO A 190 -4.05 -11.95 3.28
CA PRO A 190 -4.31 -12.55 1.99
C PRO A 190 -5.06 -13.89 2.12
N GLY A 191 -5.78 -14.33 1.07
CA GLY A 191 -6.12 -15.74 0.91
C GLY A 191 -4.89 -16.48 0.38
N CYS A 192 -4.40 -17.46 1.11
CA CYS A 192 -3.13 -18.15 0.84
C CYS A 192 -3.30 -19.54 0.21
N GLU A 193 -4.48 -20.12 0.27
CA GLU A 193 -4.74 -21.53 -0.08
C GLU A 193 -4.29 -21.83 -1.53
N ALA A 194 -4.69 -21.00 -2.49
CA ALA A 194 -4.40 -21.25 -3.91
C ALA A 194 -2.89 -21.27 -4.22
N GLU A 195 -2.10 -20.39 -3.59
CA GLU A 195 -0.66 -20.34 -3.81
C GLU A 195 0.09 -21.39 -2.97
N ARG A 196 -0.41 -21.73 -1.77
CA ARG A 196 0.07 -22.88 -0.97
C ARG A 196 -0.09 -24.18 -1.76
N ASP A 197 -1.28 -24.46 -2.27
CA ASP A 197 -1.60 -25.71 -2.97
C ASP A 197 -0.88 -25.84 -4.31
N ARG A 198 -0.51 -24.71 -4.94
CA ARG A 198 0.33 -24.67 -6.14
C ARG A 198 1.80 -24.98 -5.84
N GLY A 199 2.21 -24.87 -4.58
CA GLY A 199 3.62 -24.77 -4.17
C GLY A 199 4.14 -23.35 -4.33
N PHE A 200 4.62 -22.76 -3.25
CA PHE A 200 5.02 -21.37 -3.21
C PHE A 200 6.54 -21.20 -3.30
N GLU A 201 7.00 -20.57 -4.39
CA GLU A 201 8.41 -20.21 -4.62
C GLU A 201 8.52 -18.68 -4.75
N PRO A 202 8.67 -17.93 -3.64
CA PRO A 202 8.68 -16.48 -3.70
C PRO A 202 9.90 -15.92 -4.41
N ALA A 203 9.67 -14.95 -5.29
CA ALA A 203 10.71 -14.23 -6.03
C ALA A 203 11.33 -13.08 -5.21
N ALA A 204 10.72 -12.71 -4.07
CA ALA A 204 11.13 -11.59 -3.23
C ALA A 204 10.88 -11.89 -1.75
N PRO A 205 11.62 -11.24 -0.82
CA PRO A 205 11.26 -11.20 0.58
C PRO A 205 9.80 -10.78 0.77
N LEU A 206 9.06 -11.52 1.59
CA LEU A 206 7.62 -11.33 1.83
C LEU A 206 7.33 -11.17 3.32
N LEU A 207 6.59 -10.11 3.67
CA LEU A 207 5.96 -9.93 4.97
C LEU A 207 4.46 -10.24 4.86
N LEU A 208 3.97 -11.17 5.68
CA LEU A 208 2.55 -11.45 5.86
C LEU A 208 2.06 -10.80 7.16
N GLN A 209 0.97 -10.05 7.10
CA GLN A 209 0.32 -9.41 8.24
C GLN A 209 -1.05 -10.08 8.44
N LEU A 210 -1.22 -10.86 9.51
CA LEU A 210 -2.31 -11.81 9.66
C LEU A 210 -3.18 -11.50 10.88
N GLY A 211 -4.50 -11.58 10.74
CA GLY A 211 -5.44 -11.53 11.87
C GLY A 211 -5.74 -12.94 12.38
N GLU A 212 -5.57 -13.20 13.68
CA GLU A 212 -5.85 -14.54 14.25
C GLU A 212 -7.35 -14.85 14.32
N ALA A 213 -8.20 -13.82 14.40
CA ALA A 213 -9.65 -13.95 14.37
C ALA A 213 -10.25 -13.74 12.98
N ASP A 214 -9.42 -13.72 11.93
CA ASP A 214 -9.90 -13.54 10.55
C ASP A 214 -10.64 -14.79 10.07
N ASP A 215 -11.95 -14.66 9.94
CA ASP A 215 -12.85 -15.68 9.45
C ASP A 215 -13.18 -15.56 7.95
N TRP A 216 -12.59 -14.58 7.27
CA TRP A 216 -12.67 -14.43 5.81
C TRP A 216 -11.50 -15.10 5.10
N THR A 217 -10.29 -14.77 5.52
CA THR A 217 -9.03 -15.34 5.04
C THR A 217 -8.19 -15.77 6.26
N PRO A 218 -8.44 -16.98 6.80
CA PRO A 218 -7.79 -17.47 8.01
C PRO A 218 -6.25 -17.42 7.93
N ALA A 219 -5.60 -17.16 9.07
CA ALA A 219 -4.15 -17.05 9.16
C ALA A 219 -3.41 -18.36 8.89
N THR A 220 -4.00 -19.52 9.26
CA THR A 220 -3.36 -20.83 9.18
C THR A 220 -2.86 -21.19 7.78
N PRO A 221 -3.64 -21.05 6.67
CA PRO A 221 -3.13 -21.32 5.33
C PRO A 221 -1.92 -20.48 4.94
N CYS A 222 -1.78 -19.27 5.48
CA CYS A 222 -0.63 -18.40 5.21
C CYS A 222 0.61 -18.84 5.98
N LYS A 223 0.45 -19.31 7.22
CA LYS A 223 1.52 -19.92 8.01
C LYS A 223 2.03 -21.21 7.36
N ASP A 224 1.09 -22.06 6.89
CA ASP A 224 1.41 -23.28 6.14
C ASP A 224 2.15 -22.98 4.83
N LEU A 225 1.71 -21.95 4.09
CA LEU A 225 2.38 -21.47 2.88
C LEU A 225 3.83 -21.08 3.19
N ALA A 226 4.07 -20.31 4.25
CA ALA A 226 5.41 -19.89 4.64
C ALA A 226 6.29 -21.08 5.05
N ALA A 227 5.74 -22.01 5.83
CA ALA A 227 6.44 -23.22 6.27
C ALA A 227 6.76 -24.19 5.11
N GLY A 228 5.95 -24.18 4.05
CA GLY A 228 6.11 -25.04 2.88
C GLY A 228 7.14 -24.56 1.85
N VAL A 229 7.77 -23.39 2.04
CA VAL A 229 8.74 -22.83 1.07
C VAL A 229 10.02 -23.67 1.06
N GLN A 230 10.35 -24.21 -0.13
CA GLN A 230 11.57 -24.99 -0.37
C GLN A 230 12.63 -24.21 -1.14
N GLN A 231 12.22 -23.17 -1.89
CA GLN A 231 13.08 -22.36 -2.74
C GLN A 231 12.67 -20.88 -2.65
N GLY A 232 13.66 -20.00 -2.66
CA GLY A 232 13.45 -18.56 -2.51
C GLY A 232 13.50 -18.10 -1.05
N PRO A 233 13.30 -16.81 -0.81
CA PRO A 233 13.29 -16.26 0.56
C PRO A 233 12.07 -16.74 1.33
N VAL A 234 12.30 -17.32 2.52
CA VAL A 234 11.22 -17.76 3.41
C VAL A 234 10.43 -16.54 3.90
N PRO A 235 9.09 -16.52 3.74
CA PRO A 235 8.27 -15.42 4.22
C PRO A 235 8.38 -15.24 5.73
N VAL A 236 8.41 -13.99 6.18
CA VAL A 236 8.20 -13.65 7.59
C VAL A 236 6.75 -13.25 7.79
N TRP A 237 6.22 -13.51 8.96
CA TRP A 237 4.84 -13.14 9.27
C TRP A 237 4.67 -12.68 10.71
N ASP A 238 3.75 -11.75 10.91
CA ASP A 238 3.24 -11.37 12.21
C ASP A 238 1.74 -11.64 12.25
N SER A 239 1.26 -12.11 13.38
CA SER A 239 -0.16 -12.34 13.61
C SER A 239 -0.66 -11.58 14.83
N TYR A 240 -1.89 -11.13 14.77
CA TYR A 240 -2.49 -10.22 15.74
C TYR A 240 -3.70 -10.90 16.37
N GLU A 241 -3.60 -11.15 17.67
CA GLU A 241 -4.67 -11.77 18.47
C GLU A 241 -5.94 -10.88 18.44
N GLY A 242 -7.11 -11.50 18.29
CA GLY A 242 -8.41 -10.81 18.22
C GLY A 242 -8.64 -9.95 16.97
N ALA A 243 -7.66 -9.84 16.07
CA ALA A 243 -7.80 -9.06 14.85
C ALA A 243 -8.53 -9.86 13.77
N HIS A 244 -9.60 -9.27 13.23
CA HIS A 244 -10.38 -9.80 12.10
C HIS A 244 -9.89 -9.23 10.77
N HIS A 245 -10.54 -9.63 9.67
CA HIS A 245 -10.28 -9.11 8.34
C HIS A 245 -10.37 -7.57 8.29
N GLY A 246 -9.39 -6.91 7.69
CA GLY A 246 -9.36 -5.45 7.62
C GLY A 246 -8.93 -4.74 8.91
N PHE A 247 -8.23 -5.43 9.81
CA PHE A 247 -7.81 -4.93 11.12
C PHE A 247 -6.98 -3.64 11.08
N ASP A 248 -6.30 -3.37 9.97
CA ASP A 248 -5.53 -2.15 9.74
C ASP A 248 -6.40 -0.94 9.40
N GLY A 249 -7.71 -1.12 9.23
CA GLY A 249 -8.69 -0.06 9.00
C GLY A 249 -9.13 0.64 10.27
N THR A 250 -10.02 1.65 10.11
CA THR A 250 -10.61 2.43 11.21
C THR A 250 -12.10 2.15 11.44
N ALA A 251 -12.75 1.45 10.49
CA ALA A 251 -14.16 1.15 10.61
C ALA A 251 -14.43 0.18 11.78
N PRO A 252 -15.53 0.34 12.54
CA PRO A 252 -15.89 -0.60 13.59
C PRO A 252 -16.04 -2.03 13.07
N LEU A 253 -15.79 -3.01 13.94
CA LEU A 253 -16.03 -4.41 13.64
C LEU A 253 -17.50 -4.64 13.32
N ARG A 254 -17.77 -5.32 12.19
CA ARG A 254 -19.11 -5.65 11.72
C ARG A 254 -19.17 -7.02 11.08
N HIS A 255 -20.31 -7.68 11.15
CA HIS A 255 -20.57 -8.92 10.45
C HIS A 255 -21.16 -8.65 9.07
N ARG A 256 -20.50 -9.15 8.02
CA ARG A 256 -20.92 -9.05 6.62
C ARG A 256 -21.52 -10.37 6.15
N ARG A 257 -22.85 -10.42 6.13
CA ARG A 257 -23.61 -11.60 5.69
C ARG A 257 -23.68 -11.75 4.18
N ASP A 258 -23.37 -10.69 3.45
CA ASP A 258 -23.41 -10.61 1.98
C ASP A 258 -22.14 -11.22 1.30
N VAL A 259 -21.20 -11.71 2.09
CA VAL A 259 -19.97 -12.36 1.60
C VAL A 259 -20.20 -13.87 1.53
N PRO A 260 -20.13 -14.48 0.33
CA PRO A 260 -20.42 -15.91 0.17
C PRO A 260 -19.28 -16.83 0.62
N GLY A 261 -18.02 -16.32 0.61
CA GLY A 261 -16.82 -17.05 1.01
C GLY A 261 -16.48 -16.85 2.48
N GLY A 262 -15.38 -17.47 2.91
CA GLY A 262 -14.85 -17.39 4.28
C GLY A 262 -14.63 -18.79 4.86
N ALA A 263 -14.16 -18.85 6.09
CA ALA A 263 -13.89 -20.12 6.82
C ALA A 263 -15.14 -20.99 6.95
N LYS A 264 -16.31 -20.35 7.00
CA LYS A 264 -17.62 -21.03 7.02
C LYS A 264 -18.50 -20.46 5.90
N PRO A 265 -18.48 -21.06 4.72
CA PRO A 265 -19.24 -20.55 3.57
C PRO A 265 -20.74 -20.35 3.90
N GLY A 266 -21.30 -19.22 3.47
CA GLY A 266 -22.71 -18.88 3.68
C GLY A 266 -23.04 -18.31 5.06
N GLN A 267 -22.11 -18.28 6.02
CA GLN A 267 -22.33 -17.68 7.34
C GLN A 267 -21.92 -16.19 7.40
N GLY A 268 -21.33 -15.65 6.34
CA GLY A 268 -20.75 -14.32 6.34
C GLY A 268 -19.40 -14.29 7.05
N VAL A 269 -18.87 -13.07 7.23
CA VAL A 269 -17.53 -12.83 7.79
C VAL A 269 -17.48 -11.58 8.65
N HIS A 270 -16.53 -11.50 9.58
CA HIS A 270 -16.28 -10.31 10.37
C HIS A 270 -15.22 -9.42 9.73
N VAL A 271 -15.48 -8.12 9.67
CA VAL A 271 -14.57 -7.12 9.07
C VAL A 271 -14.55 -5.87 9.92
N GLY A 272 -13.39 -5.39 10.27
CA GLY A 272 -13.27 -4.12 10.99
C GLY A 272 -11.88 -3.87 11.55
N GLY A 273 -11.66 -2.61 11.96
CA GLY A 273 -10.40 -2.17 12.54
C GLY A 273 -10.15 -2.77 13.91
N HIS A 274 -8.87 -2.98 14.23
CA HIS A 274 -8.39 -3.38 15.54
C HIS A 274 -7.22 -2.47 15.92
N PRO A 275 -7.43 -1.43 16.72
CA PRO A 275 -6.44 -0.38 16.94
C PRO A 275 -5.04 -0.86 17.36
N PRO A 276 -4.89 -1.81 18.32
CA PRO A 276 -3.57 -2.35 18.67
C PRO A 276 -2.87 -3.04 17.49
N ALA A 277 -3.59 -3.90 16.73
CA ALA A 277 -3.05 -4.58 15.56
C ALA A 277 -2.68 -3.61 14.44
N ARG A 278 -3.52 -2.59 14.21
CA ARG A 278 -3.25 -1.52 13.23
C ARG A 278 -1.93 -0.80 13.55
N ALA A 279 -1.73 -0.41 14.81
CA ALA A 279 -0.51 0.28 15.23
C ALA A 279 0.73 -0.61 15.08
N ALA A 280 0.66 -1.86 15.56
CA ALA A 280 1.77 -2.81 15.46
C ALA A 280 2.13 -3.16 14.01
N ALA A 281 1.12 -3.44 13.18
CA ALA A 281 1.30 -3.75 11.76
C ALA A 281 1.92 -2.59 10.99
N ALA A 282 1.55 -1.35 11.33
CA ALA A 282 2.10 -0.17 10.73
C ALA A 282 3.61 0.00 11.05
N LEU A 283 4.01 -0.18 12.31
CA LEU A 283 5.42 -0.14 12.70
C LEU A 283 6.23 -1.27 12.05
N ARG A 284 5.66 -2.47 12.01
CA ARG A 284 6.30 -3.64 11.40
C ARG A 284 6.51 -3.47 9.90
N LEU A 285 5.54 -2.86 9.21
CA LEU A 285 5.66 -2.51 7.79
C LEU A 285 6.87 -1.59 7.54
N ASP A 286 6.98 -0.49 8.30
CA ASP A 286 8.09 0.45 8.14
C ASP A 286 9.44 -0.22 8.39
N GLN A 287 9.53 -1.00 9.47
CA GLN A 287 10.74 -1.75 9.79
C GLN A 287 11.12 -2.70 8.66
N PHE A 288 10.17 -3.50 8.15
CA PHE A 288 10.43 -4.44 7.07
C PHE A 288 10.92 -3.76 5.78
N ILE A 289 10.32 -2.62 5.42
CA ILE A 289 10.75 -1.83 4.27
C ILE A 289 12.17 -1.29 4.48
N ARG A 290 12.45 -0.69 5.64
CA ARG A 290 13.78 -0.14 5.96
C ARG A 290 14.85 -1.21 5.94
N ASP A 291 14.61 -2.34 6.59
CA ASP A 291 15.56 -3.44 6.69
C ASP A 291 15.84 -4.06 5.31
N THR A 292 14.78 -4.33 4.53
CA THR A 292 14.90 -4.98 3.22
C THR A 292 15.62 -4.09 2.21
N TRP A 293 15.32 -2.81 2.17
CA TRP A 293 15.92 -1.86 1.21
C TRP A 293 17.05 -1.02 1.80
N ARG A 294 17.44 -1.28 3.05
CA ARG A 294 18.52 -0.57 3.76
C ARG A 294 18.34 0.94 3.69
N LEU A 295 17.13 1.40 3.99
CA LEU A 295 16.85 2.83 4.01
C LEU A 295 17.45 3.46 5.27
N ALA A 296 17.93 4.69 5.15
CA ALA A 296 18.39 5.46 6.31
C ALA A 296 17.26 5.63 7.35
N PRO A 297 17.62 5.69 8.64
CA PRO A 297 16.67 5.88 9.74
C PRO A 297 15.89 7.21 9.64
#